data_045def012954a0455221819e9b5fc455
#
_entry.id   045def012954a0455221819e9b5fc455
#
_cell.length_a   1.000
_cell.length_b   1.000
_cell.length_c   1.000
_cell.angle_alpha   90.00
_cell.angle_beta   90.00
_cell.angle_gamma   90.00
#
_symmetry.space_group_name_H-M   'P 1'
#
loop_
_entity.id
_entity.type
_entity.pdbx_description
1 polymer ?
#
loop_
_entity_poly.entity_id
_entity_poly.type
_entity_poly.pdbx_seq_one_letter_code
_entity_poly.pdbx_strand_id
1 'polypeptide(L)'
;MSLQLYDRVALRTSFPEHGLRAGDVATVVDFVDHPSSGPRGCVLELFNALGESIGVLAVPEGAVEPLRADEILAVRPLTAAR
;
A
#
# COMPACT_ATOMS: atom_id res chain seq x y z
N MET A 1 -7.93 -10.21 11.13
CA MET A 1 -6.78 -10.71 10.38
C MET A 1 -5.65 -9.71 10.43
N SER A 2 -4.47 -10.13 10.77
CA SER A 2 -3.38 -9.19 10.91
C SER A 2 -2.45 -9.21 9.72
N LEU A 3 -1.89 -8.05 9.43
CA LEU A 3 -0.87 -7.92 8.40
C LEU A 3 0.46 -8.38 8.94
N GLN A 4 1.27 -8.93 8.06
CA GLN A 4 2.63 -9.35 8.39
C GLN A 4 3.60 -8.69 7.43
N LEU A 5 4.87 -8.66 7.82
CA LEU A 5 5.90 -8.14 6.94
C LEU A 5 5.89 -8.88 5.61
N TYR A 6 6.06 -8.13 4.56
CA TYR A 6 6.13 -8.59 3.17
C TYR A 6 4.81 -9.09 2.62
N ASP A 7 3.71 -8.90 3.33
CA ASP A 7 2.39 -9.12 2.75
C ASP A 7 2.17 -8.13 1.63
N ARG A 8 1.53 -8.58 0.56
CA ARG A 8 1.05 -7.68 -0.48
C ARG A 8 -0.36 -7.28 -0.13
N VAL A 9 -0.63 -6.00 -0.27
CA VAL A 9 -1.90 -5.40 0.14
C VAL A 9 -2.42 -4.50 -0.96
N ALA A 10 -3.71 -4.20 -0.90
CA ALA A 10 -4.33 -3.20 -1.76
C ALA A 10 -4.68 -1.98 -0.92
N LEU A 11 -4.51 -0.81 -1.48
CA LEU A 11 -4.95 0.42 -0.82
C LEU A 11 -6.47 0.45 -0.78
N ARG A 12 -7.02 0.79 0.37
CA ARG A 12 -8.47 0.96 0.53
C ARG A 12 -8.91 2.36 0.16
N THR A 13 -7.98 3.30 0.12
CA THR A 13 -8.28 4.70 -0.17
C THR A 13 -7.20 5.25 -1.07
N SER A 14 -7.47 6.39 -1.68
CA SER A 14 -6.52 7.02 -2.58
C SER A 14 -5.62 7.98 -1.83
N PHE A 15 -4.42 8.16 -2.33
CA PHE A 15 -3.46 9.14 -1.84
C PHE A 15 -3.02 9.98 -3.03
N PRO A 16 -3.85 10.96 -3.44
CA PRO A 16 -3.58 11.69 -4.69
C PRO A 16 -2.25 12.43 -4.69
N GLU A 17 -1.80 12.88 -3.53
CA GLU A 17 -0.52 13.60 -3.47
C GLU A 17 0.65 12.69 -3.81
N HIS A 18 0.44 11.39 -3.81
CA HIS A 18 1.46 10.43 -4.19
C HIS A 18 1.14 9.73 -5.50
N GLY A 19 0.08 10.17 -6.18
CA GLY A 19 -0.32 9.53 -7.41
C GLY A 19 -0.94 8.15 -7.25
N LEU A 20 -1.41 7.82 -6.05
CA LEU A 20 -1.91 6.50 -5.73
C LEU A 20 -3.42 6.50 -5.63
N ARG A 21 -4.02 5.38 -6.00
CA ARG A 21 -5.47 5.21 -5.97
C ARG A 21 -5.85 3.99 -5.18
N ALA A 22 -7.06 3.99 -4.66
CA ALA A 22 -7.64 2.79 -4.05
C ALA A 22 -7.51 1.64 -5.05
N GLY A 23 -7.11 0.50 -4.56
CA GLY A 23 -6.88 -0.68 -5.40
C GLY A 23 -5.45 -0.88 -5.84
N ASP A 24 -4.60 0.15 -5.71
CA ASP A 24 -3.18 -0.04 -6.03
C ASP A 24 -2.56 -1.01 -5.03
N VAL A 25 -1.59 -1.77 -5.48
CA VAL A 25 -0.97 -2.84 -4.70
C VAL A 25 0.40 -2.39 -4.20
N ALA A 26 0.69 -2.71 -2.96
CA ALA A 26 1.97 -2.40 -2.34
C ALA A 26 2.39 -3.56 -1.44
N THR A 27 3.63 -3.52 -0.97
CA THR A 27 4.16 -4.53 -0.07
C THR A 27 4.45 -3.90 1.28
N VAL A 28 4.03 -4.54 2.35
CA VAL A 28 4.31 -4.07 3.71
C VAL A 28 5.76 -4.41 4.03
N VAL A 29 6.56 -3.39 4.31
CA VAL A 29 7.98 -3.62 4.60
C VAL A 29 8.35 -3.28 6.03
N ASP A 30 7.47 -2.62 6.78
CA ASP A 30 7.71 -2.31 8.18
C ASP A 30 6.41 -1.87 8.84
N PHE A 31 6.44 -1.76 10.15
CA PHE A 31 5.32 -1.24 10.93
C PHE A 31 5.83 -0.13 11.83
N VAL A 32 4.94 0.82 12.15
CA VAL A 32 5.29 1.95 13.00
C VAL A 32 4.22 2.07 14.08
N ASP A 33 4.64 2.03 15.33
CA ASP A 33 3.70 2.20 16.43
C ASP A 33 3.27 3.66 16.54
N HIS A 34 2.01 3.85 16.85
CA HIS A 34 1.49 5.18 17.09
C HIS A 34 2.02 5.69 18.44
N PRO A 35 2.53 6.92 18.49
CA PRO A 35 3.11 7.43 19.74
C PRO A 35 2.13 7.54 20.89
N SER A 36 0.84 7.60 20.62
CA SER A 36 -0.17 7.78 21.66
C SER A 36 -1.16 6.63 21.69
N SER A 37 -0.72 5.45 21.45
CA SER A 37 -1.59 4.27 21.52
C SER A 37 -2.66 4.21 20.46
N GLY A 38 -2.56 5.00 19.42
CA GLY A 38 -3.48 4.90 18.31
C GLY A 38 -3.19 3.66 17.47
N PRO A 39 -3.91 3.47 16.37
CA PRO A 39 -3.66 2.34 15.48
C PRO A 39 -2.24 2.44 14.92
N ARG A 40 -1.61 1.30 14.76
CA ARG A 40 -0.25 1.34 14.23
C ARG A 40 -0.31 1.66 12.73
N GLY A 41 0.79 2.19 12.23
CA GLY A 41 0.95 2.42 10.82
C GLY A 41 1.72 1.30 10.16
N CYS A 42 1.68 1.25 8.85
CA CYS A 42 2.52 0.35 8.11
C CYS A 42 3.27 1.12 7.03
N VAL A 43 4.49 0.70 6.78
CA VAL A 43 5.31 1.28 5.73
C VAL A 43 5.17 0.41 4.52
N LEU A 44 4.79 1.02 3.42
CA LEU A 44 4.55 0.32 2.17
C LEU A 44 5.63 0.67 1.17
N GLU A 45 6.09 -0.33 0.45
CA GLU A 45 6.95 -0.10 -0.70
C GLU A 45 6.16 -0.38 -1.95
N LEU A 46 6.21 0.54 -2.90
CA LEU A 46 5.48 0.43 -4.14
C LEU A 46 6.44 0.05 -5.25
N PHE A 47 5.98 -0.85 -6.09
CA PHE A 47 6.77 -1.33 -7.21
C PHE A 47 6.00 -1.12 -8.49
N ASN A 48 6.72 -0.79 -9.56
CA ASN A 48 6.07 -0.72 -10.86
C ASN A 48 5.90 -2.14 -11.42
N ALA A 49 5.38 -2.23 -12.62
CA ALA A 49 5.05 -3.51 -13.21
C ALA A 49 6.29 -4.38 -13.50
N LEU A 50 7.46 -3.77 -13.55
CA LEU A 50 8.70 -4.49 -13.77
C LEU A 50 9.40 -4.87 -12.49
N GLY A 51 8.79 -4.57 -11.34
CA GLY A 51 9.39 -4.91 -10.05
C GLY A 51 10.38 -3.89 -9.53
N GLU A 52 10.43 -2.72 -10.11
CA GLU A 52 11.33 -1.66 -9.65
C GLU A 52 10.62 -0.87 -8.55
N SER A 53 11.35 -0.56 -7.49
CA SER A 53 10.80 0.23 -6.40
C SER A 53 10.58 1.67 -6.85
N ILE A 54 9.38 2.17 -6.69
CA ILE A 54 9.05 3.52 -7.13
C ILE A 54 8.67 4.43 -5.97
N GLY A 55 8.63 3.93 -4.77
CA GLY A 55 8.36 4.80 -3.64
C GLY A 55 8.08 4.03 -2.37
N VAL A 56 8.15 4.76 -1.26
CA VAL A 56 7.86 4.22 0.07
C VAL A 56 6.93 5.20 0.75
N LEU A 57 5.92 4.68 1.43
CA LEU A 57 4.89 5.51 2.03
C LEU A 57 4.42 4.89 3.33
N ALA A 58 4.28 5.68 4.37
CA ALA A 58 3.71 5.21 5.63
C ALA A 58 2.24 5.59 5.67
N VAL A 59 1.38 4.63 5.99
CA VAL A 59 -0.07 4.87 6.05
C VAL A 59 -0.62 4.17 7.28
N PRO A 60 -1.79 4.59 7.77
CA PRO A 60 -2.43 3.84 8.84
C PRO A 60 -2.74 2.41 8.38
N GLU A 61 -2.65 1.48 9.30
CA GLU A 61 -2.91 0.07 8.98
C GLU A 61 -4.31 -0.13 8.38
N GLY A 62 -5.27 0.67 8.81
CA GLY A 62 -6.62 0.57 8.29
C GLY A 62 -6.79 1.06 6.86
N ALA A 63 -5.75 1.65 6.27
CA ALA A 63 -5.83 2.14 4.90
C ALA A 63 -5.54 1.07 3.87
N VAL A 64 -5.19 -0.13 4.29
CA VAL A 64 -4.85 -1.22 3.40
C VAL A 64 -5.59 -2.48 3.80
N GLU A 65 -5.66 -3.42 2.89
CA GLU A 65 -6.22 -4.74 3.17
C GLU A 65 -5.44 -5.80 2.42
N PRO A 66 -5.32 -7.00 2.99
CA PRO A 66 -4.61 -8.07 2.30
C PRO A 66 -5.27 -8.42 0.98
N LEU A 67 -4.47 -8.86 0.03
CA LEU A 67 -5.03 -9.36 -1.23
C LEU A 67 -5.78 -10.66 -0.98
N ARG A 68 -6.81 -10.89 -1.77
CA ARG A 68 -7.67 -12.06 -1.62
C ARG A 68 -7.60 -12.92 -2.87
N ALA A 69 -7.94 -14.20 -2.68
CA ALA A 69 -7.86 -15.17 -3.77
C ALA A 69 -8.85 -14.89 -4.90
N ASP A 70 -9.88 -14.12 -4.63
CA ASP A 70 -10.87 -13.81 -5.66
C ASP A 70 -10.56 -12.50 -6.38
N GLU A 71 -9.37 -11.95 -6.19
CA GLU A 71 -8.99 -10.68 -6.82
C GLU A 71 -8.03 -10.94 -7.98
N ILE A 72 -8.12 -10.07 -8.98
CA ILE A 72 -7.22 -10.09 -10.11
C ILE A 72 -6.49 -8.77 -10.15
N LEU A 73 -5.17 -8.84 -10.29
CA LEU A 73 -4.36 -7.63 -10.40
C LEU A 73 -4.56 -7.02 -11.79
N ALA A 74 -4.63 -5.70 -11.84
CA ALA A 74 -4.84 -4.97 -13.08
C ALA A 74 -3.75 -3.94 -13.29
N VAL A 75 -3.55 -3.57 -14.53
CA VAL A 75 -2.51 -2.64 -14.92
C VAL A 75 -3.12 -1.27 -15.17
N ARG A 76 -2.49 -0.25 -14.62
CA ARG A 76 -2.79 1.13 -14.98
C ARG A 76 -1.50 1.91 -15.11
N PRO A 77 -1.44 2.91 -15.97
CA PRO A 77 -0.25 3.75 -16.06
C PRO A 77 -0.08 4.57 -14.79
N LEU A 78 1.16 4.77 -14.41
CA LEU A 78 1.49 5.68 -13.34
C LEU A 78 1.62 7.06 -13.93
N THR A 79 0.50 7.68 -14.19
CA THR A 79 0.59 8.92 -14.89
C THR A 79 0.10 10.04 -14.10
N ALA A 80 0.14 9.89 -12.91
CA ALA A 80 -0.47 10.82 -12.08
C ALA A 80 -0.35 12.19 -12.55
N ALA A 81 0.68 12.47 -13.08
CA ALA A 81 0.87 13.79 -13.32
C ALA A 81 0.45 14.17 -14.64
N ARG A 82 -0.17 14.44 -14.98
CA ARG A 82 -0.33 14.97 -16.25
C ARG A 82 -1.30 16.01 -16.26
#